data_adcb95bfd70cfe850c5df2052560ae49
#
_entry.id   adcb95bfd70cfe850c5df2052560ae49
#
_cell.length_a   1.000
_cell.length_b   1.000
_cell.length_c   1.000
_cell.angle_alpha   90.00
_cell.angle_beta   90.00
_cell.angle_gamma   90.00
#
_symmetry.space_group_name_H-M   'P 1'
#
loop_
_entity.id
_entity.type
_entity.pdbx_description
1 polymer ?
#
loop_
_entity_poly.entity_id
_entity_poly.type
_entity_poly.pdbx_seq_one_letter_code
_entity_poly.pdbx_strand_id
1 'polypeptide(L)'
;MSAADKIGILGSGSDQTAFAFNVGVPSIMYYFLVDKQKYNKFSGFYPTYHTGFETFYLVDEILDPGFKTSRSCAQLGLHMALQLADTPVLQTSLEDMTSLIEETLTGFENSTFPSLRKYGAGDSVDVLIKAFHKFKAAASKFSAERDAMVTMVSNMQDTPELALKYNLQLHIYFLIVSSHIY
;
A
#
# COMPACT_ATOMS: atom_id res chain seq x y z
N MET A 1 23.69 -1.00 -0.39
CA MET A 1 22.34 -1.54 -0.12
C MET A 1 21.36 -0.45 -0.46
N SER A 2 20.67 -0.51 -1.56
CA SER A 2 19.62 0.44 -1.82
C SER A 2 18.39 0.00 -1.01
N ALA A 3 18.03 0.79 -0.03
CA ALA A 3 16.82 0.59 0.76
C ALA A 3 15.54 0.87 -0.06
N ALA A 4 15.71 1.24 -1.30
CA ALA A 4 14.63 1.72 -2.16
C ALA A 4 13.92 0.62 -2.95
N ASP A 5 14.30 -0.64 -2.76
CA ASP A 5 14.00 -1.58 -3.81
C ASP A 5 12.55 -2.06 -3.87
N LYS A 6 11.71 -1.89 -2.85
CA LYS A 6 10.27 -2.13 -3.04
C LYS A 6 9.43 -1.61 -1.87
N ILE A 7 8.76 -0.53 -2.08
CA ILE A 7 7.52 -0.26 -1.36
C ILE A 7 6.53 -1.32 -1.85
N GLY A 8 6.29 -2.31 -1.02
CA GLY A 8 5.32 -3.38 -1.31
C GLY A 8 3.90 -2.89 -1.07
N ILE A 9 2.95 -3.60 -1.68
CA ILE A 9 1.55 -3.34 -1.44
C ILE A 9 1.19 -3.86 -0.06
N LEU A 10 0.46 -3.06 0.67
CA LEU A 10 -0.03 -3.40 1.97
C LEU A 10 -1.21 -4.37 1.84
N GLY A 11 -0.99 -5.63 2.22
CA GLY A 11 -2.05 -6.63 2.33
C GLY A 11 -2.87 -6.49 3.61
N SER A 12 -3.79 -7.42 3.82
CA SER A 12 -4.52 -7.61 5.08
C SER A 12 -3.68 -8.39 6.10
N GLY A 13 -4.16 -8.51 7.34
CA GLY A 13 -3.57 -9.37 8.35
C GLY A 13 -2.89 -8.64 9.51
N SER A 14 -3.05 -7.31 9.62
CA SER A 14 -2.65 -6.50 10.77
C SER A 14 -3.63 -5.34 10.98
N ASP A 15 -3.39 -4.49 11.94
CA ASP A 15 -4.30 -3.43 12.38
C ASP A 15 -4.70 -2.44 11.28
N GLN A 16 -3.84 -2.22 10.29
CA GLN A 16 -4.12 -1.38 9.14
C GLN A 16 -5.28 -1.90 8.27
N THR A 17 -5.65 -3.17 8.38
CA THR A 17 -6.70 -3.80 7.57
C THR A 17 -8.02 -3.05 7.68
N ALA A 18 -8.44 -2.70 8.88
CA ALA A 18 -9.68 -1.97 9.11
C ALA A 18 -9.64 -0.58 8.47
N PHE A 19 -8.52 0.11 8.56
CA PHE A 19 -8.37 1.46 7.98
C PHE A 19 -8.30 1.41 6.46
N ALA A 20 -7.43 0.57 5.92
CA ALA A 20 -7.18 0.51 4.48
C ALA A 20 -8.38 -0.05 3.71
N PHE A 21 -8.97 -1.15 4.21
CA PHE A 21 -9.97 -1.90 3.43
C PHE A 21 -11.43 -1.61 3.80
N ASN A 22 -11.72 -1.25 5.06
CA ASN A 22 -13.09 -0.96 5.46
C ASN A 22 -13.44 0.52 5.34
N VAL A 23 -12.45 1.40 5.49
CA VAL A 23 -12.67 2.86 5.54
C VAL A 23 -11.96 3.59 4.39
N GLY A 24 -11.10 2.90 3.62
CA GLY A 24 -10.38 3.49 2.49
C GLY A 24 -9.33 4.53 2.91
N VAL A 25 -8.79 4.41 4.12
CA VAL A 25 -7.72 5.29 4.60
C VAL A 25 -6.37 4.70 4.20
N PRO A 26 -5.57 5.42 3.40
CA PRO A 26 -4.22 4.98 3.06
C PRO A 26 -3.40 4.72 4.30
N SER A 27 -2.78 3.57 4.37
CA SER A 27 -2.04 3.11 5.55
C SER A 27 -0.63 2.72 5.16
N ILE A 28 0.30 2.84 6.10
CA ILE A 28 1.70 2.50 5.91
C ILE A 28 2.12 1.53 6.99
N MET A 29 2.81 0.47 6.59
CA MET A 29 3.52 -0.43 7.49
C MET A 29 5.01 -0.39 7.16
N TYR A 30 5.84 -0.22 8.17
CA TYR A 30 7.29 -0.22 8.03
C TYR A 30 7.92 -1.03 9.15
N TYR A 31 8.93 -1.81 8.79
CA TYR A 31 9.64 -2.67 9.74
C TYR A 31 11.04 -3.00 9.23
N PHE A 32 11.91 -3.40 10.14
CA PHE A 32 13.21 -3.91 9.77
C PHE A 32 13.09 -5.36 9.32
N LEU A 33 13.79 -5.70 8.26
CA LEU A 33 13.88 -7.06 7.76
C LEU A 33 15.25 -7.64 8.04
N VAL A 34 15.28 -8.95 8.20
CA VAL A 34 16.54 -9.69 8.25
C VAL A 34 17.22 -9.58 6.90
N ASP A 35 18.52 -9.27 6.90
CA ASP A 35 19.32 -9.24 5.69
C ASP A 35 19.43 -10.65 5.09
N LYS A 36 18.65 -10.89 4.05
CA LYS A 36 18.59 -12.18 3.35
C LYS A 36 19.90 -12.56 2.66
N GLN A 37 20.73 -11.57 2.30
CA GLN A 37 22.06 -11.86 1.71
C GLN A 37 23.02 -12.42 2.75
N LYS A 38 22.92 -11.90 3.97
CA LYS A 38 23.76 -12.36 5.08
C LYS A 38 23.19 -13.62 5.76
N TYR A 39 21.87 -13.77 5.78
CA TYR A 39 21.16 -14.82 6.51
C TYR A 39 20.20 -15.59 5.61
N ASN A 40 20.68 -16.10 4.48
CA ASN A 40 19.87 -16.72 3.41
C ASN A 40 19.03 -17.94 3.84
N LYS A 41 19.24 -18.47 5.04
CA LYS A 41 18.48 -19.58 5.61
C LYS A 41 17.26 -19.14 6.40
N PHE A 42 17.08 -17.83 6.62
CA PHE A 42 15.95 -17.29 7.35
C PHE A 42 14.88 -16.82 6.37
N SER A 43 13.85 -17.61 6.18
CA SER A 43 12.67 -17.23 5.42
C SER A 43 11.52 -16.99 6.38
N GLY A 44 11.36 -15.77 6.88
CA GLY A 44 10.22 -15.45 7.73
C GLY A 44 10.50 -14.51 8.89
N PHE A 45 9.58 -14.44 9.81
CA PHE A 45 9.70 -13.74 11.07
C PHE A 45 10.61 -14.52 12.04
N TYR A 46 11.00 -13.89 13.15
CA TYR A 46 11.78 -14.55 14.20
C TYR A 46 11.01 -15.75 14.81
N PRO A 47 11.71 -16.78 15.33
CA PRO A 47 11.10 -18.06 15.68
C PRO A 47 10.01 -17.99 16.77
N THR A 48 10.04 -16.96 17.60
CA THR A 48 9.09 -16.78 18.72
C THR A 48 7.86 -15.96 18.34
N TYR A 49 7.77 -15.50 17.07
CA TYR A 49 6.66 -14.70 16.59
C TYR A 49 5.30 -15.37 16.85
N HIS A 50 4.38 -14.63 17.46
CA HIS A 50 3.04 -15.06 17.84
C HIS A 50 3.02 -16.25 18.83
N THR A 51 3.98 -16.31 19.71
CA THR A 51 4.03 -17.30 20.81
C THR A 51 4.09 -16.64 22.17
N GLY A 52 3.87 -17.42 23.24
CA GLY A 52 4.04 -16.94 24.61
C GLY A 52 5.49 -16.58 25.00
N PHE A 53 6.44 -16.81 24.12
CA PHE A 53 7.84 -16.42 24.30
C PHE A 53 8.13 -15.01 23.81
N GLU A 54 7.17 -14.29 23.26
CA GLU A 54 7.29 -12.86 22.94
C GLU A 54 7.20 -12.03 24.23
N THR A 55 8.31 -11.94 24.93
CA THR A 55 8.42 -11.27 26.23
C THR A 55 9.20 -9.97 26.11
N PHE A 56 9.03 -9.08 27.08
CA PHE A 56 9.84 -7.87 27.20
C PHE A 56 11.34 -8.19 27.19
N TYR A 57 11.74 -9.24 27.93
CA TYR A 57 13.14 -9.69 27.98
C TYR A 57 13.69 -10.06 26.58
N LEU A 58 12.88 -10.74 25.77
CA LEU A 58 13.29 -11.09 24.41
C LEU A 58 13.61 -9.84 23.58
N VAL A 59 12.79 -8.80 23.70
CA VAL A 59 13.00 -7.55 22.93
C VAL A 59 14.17 -6.76 23.50
N ASP A 60 14.17 -6.49 24.80
CA ASP A 60 15.12 -5.58 25.44
C ASP A 60 16.56 -6.16 25.51
N GLU A 61 16.70 -7.47 25.76
CA GLU A 61 18.00 -8.08 25.96
C GLU A 61 18.56 -8.80 24.72
N ILE A 62 17.70 -9.25 23.80
CA ILE A 62 18.12 -10.12 22.71
C ILE A 62 17.92 -9.48 21.33
N LEU A 63 16.72 -8.96 21.02
CA LEU A 63 16.41 -8.50 19.67
C LEU A 63 16.81 -7.05 19.42
N ASP A 64 16.54 -6.17 20.37
CA ASP A 64 16.77 -4.72 20.24
C ASP A 64 17.27 -4.10 21.56
N PRO A 65 18.45 -4.47 22.05
CA PRO A 65 18.98 -3.97 23.31
C PRO A 65 19.01 -2.43 23.39
N GLY A 66 18.26 -1.91 24.37
CA GLY A 66 18.07 -0.47 24.57
C GLY A 66 17.16 0.18 23.54
N PHE A 67 16.31 -0.58 22.86
CA PHE A 67 15.26 -0.11 21.93
C PHE A 67 15.74 0.83 20.82
N LYS A 68 16.95 0.64 20.33
CA LYS A 68 17.56 1.53 19.31
C LYS A 68 16.83 1.44 17.97
N THR A 69 16.51 0.23 17.55
CA THR A 69 15.78 -0.06 16.31
C THR A 69 14.33 0.41 16.41
N SER A 70 13.67 0.09 17.53
CA SER A 70 12.30 0.54 17.81
C SER A 70 12.20 2.06 17.84
N ARG A 71 13.18 2.73 18.47
CA ARG A 71 13.25 4.20 18.46
C ARG A 71 13.40 4.77 17.05
N SER A 72 14.23 4.15 16.21
CA SER A 72 14.40 4.59 14.82
C SER A 72 13.10 4.44 14.01
N CYS A 73 12.37 3.34 14.20
CA CYS A 73 11.04 3.17 13.63
C CYS A 73 10.07 4.24 14.10
N ALA A 74 10.02 4.50 15.39
CA ALA A 74 9.14 5.54 15.97
C ALA A 74 9.48 6.94 15.42
N GLN A 75 10.75 7.27 15.31
CA GLN A 75 11.20 8.54 14.74
C GLN A 75 10.81 8.69 13.27
N LEU A 76 10.97 7.63 12.47
CA LEU A 76 10.53 7.60 11.08
C LEU A 76 9.02 7.80 10.97
N GLY A 77 8.24 7.05 11.73
CA GLY A 77 6.78 7.16 11.74
C GLY A 77 6.29 8.55 12.15
N LEU A 78 6.88 9.13 13.18
CA LEU A 78 6.55 10.49 13.62
C LEU A 78 6.89 11.52 12.53
N HIS A 79 8.05 11.40 11.91
CA HIS A 79 8.45 12.30 10.82
C HIS A 79 7.48 12.23 9.64
N MET A 80 7.11 11.03 9.23
CA MET A 80 6.11 10.84 8.16
C MET A 80 4.74 11.41 8.55
N ALA A 81 4.29 11.17 9.77
CA ALA A 81 3.01 11.70 10.26
C ALA A 81 3.00 13.22 10.27
N LEU A 82 4.08 13.86 10.72
CA LEU A 82 4.21 15.32 10.69
C LEU A 82 4.22 15.86 9.27
N GLN A 83 4.95 15.24 8.35
CA GLN A 83 4.97 15.67 6.95
C GLN A 83 3.57 15.55 6.31
N LEU A 84 2.87 14.46 6.56
CA LEU A 84 1.51 14.28 6.03
C LEU A 84 0.52 15.27 6.63
N ALA A 85 0.64 15.56 7.92
CA ALA A 85 -0.23 16.53 8.61
C ALA A 85 0.00 17.97 8.15
N ASP A 86 1.23 18.31 7.77
CA ASP A 86 1.61 19.66 7.34
C ASP A 86 1.46 19.88 5.82
N THR A 87 1.14 18.82 5.07
CA THR A 87 1.00 18.89 3.63
C THR A 87 -0.45 19.19 3.24
N PRO A 88 -0.74 20.32 2.58
CA PRO A 88 -2.12 20.69 2.21
C PRO A 88 -2.76 19.71 1.25
N VAL A 89 -1.98 19.12 0.34
CA VAL A 89 -2.43 18.13 -0.64
C VAL A 89 -1.70 16.82 -0.39
N LEU A 90 -2.44 15.77 -0.07
CA LEU A 90 -1.90 14.45 0.15
C LEU A 90 -1.15 13.95 -1.10
N GLN A 91 0.12 13.68 -0.93
CA GLN A 91 0.98 13.16 -1.99
C GLN A 91 0.78 11.65 -2.11
N THR A 92 -0.26 11.25 -2.81
CA THR A 92 -0.58 9.85 -3.07
C THR A 92 -0.41 9.57 -4.55
N SER A 93 0.46 8.65 -4.89
CA SER A 93 0.60 8.17 -6.25
C SER A 93 -0.43 7.08 -6.51
N LEU A 94 -1.26 7.29 -7.53
CA LEU A 94 -2.12 6.23 -8.05
C LEU A 94 -1.43 5.42 -9.14
N GLU A 95 -0.27 5.85 -9.58
CA GLU A 95 0.51 5.19 -10.63
C GLU A 95 1.00 3.83 -10.16
N ASP A 96 1.51 3.73 -8.92
CA ASP A 96 1.92 2.46 -8.34
C ASP A 96 0.75 1.48 -8.23
N MET A 97 -0.43 1.97 -7.89
CA MET A 97 -1.63 1.14 -7.82
C MET A 97 -2.11 0.70 -9.21
N THR A 98 -2.05 1.57 -10.21
CA THR A 98 -2.39 1.17 -11.58
C THR A 98 -1.43 0.14 -12.13
N SER A 99 -0.12 0.33 -11.89
CA SER A 99 0.92 -0.63 -12.27
C SER A 99 0.70 -2.00 -11.61
N LEU A 100 0.35 -2.01 -10.33
CA LEU A 100 -0.01 -3.25 -9.64
C LEU A 100 -1.19 -3.97 -10.28
N ILE A 101 -2.23 -3.21 -10.61
CA ILE A 101 -3.42 -3.79 -11.27
C ILE A 101 -3.03 -4.40 -12.61
N GLU A 102 -2.17 -3.73 -13.37
CA GLU A 102 -1.65 -4.25 -14.63
C GLU A 102 -0.85 -5.55 -14.44
N GLU A 103 0.07 -5.57 -13.47
CA GLU A 103 0.86 -6.76 -13.15
C GLU A 103 -0.03 -7.91 -12.69
N THR A 104 -1.01 -7.61 -11.83
CA THR A 104 -1.96 -8.60 -11.32
C THR A 104 -2.81 -9.17 -12.45
N LEU A 105 -3.38 -8.32 -13.30
CA LEU A 105 -4.19 -8.75 -14.44
C LEU A 105 -3.36 -9.61 -15.40
N THR A 106 -2.15 -9.20 -15.72
CA THR A 106 -1.22 -9.97 -16.56
C THR A 106 -0.92 -11.33 -15.93
N GLY A 107 -0.72 -11.40 -14.63
CA GLY A 107 -0.56 -12.65 -13.91
C GLY A 107 -1.79 -13.55 -14.01
N PHE A 108 -2.97 -13.00 -13.83
CA PHE A 108 -4.24 -13.73 -13.99
C PHE A 108 -4.45 -14.19 -15.43
N GLU A 109 -4.18 -13.36 -16.43
CA GLU A 109 -4.30 -13.72 -17.85
C GLU A 109 -3.38 -14.88 -18.20
N ASN A 110 -2.16 -14.89 -17.71
CA ASN A 110 -1.16 -15.88 -18.07
C ASN A 110 -1.29 -17.21 -17.30
N SER A 111 -1.82 -17.20 -16.08
CA SER A 111 -1.86 -18.39 -15.22
C SER A 111 -3.27 -18.85 -14.87
N THR A 112 -4.12 -17.97 -14.40
CA THR A 112 -5.41 -18.31 -13.81
C THR A 112 -6.51 -18.41 -14.86
N PHE A 113 -6.59 -17.45 -15.78
CA PHE A 113 -7.67 -17.43 -16.78
C PHE A 113 -7.65 -18.63 -17.73
N PRO A 114 -6.50 -19.11 -18.22
CA PRO A 114 -6.47 -20.36 -19.01
C PRO A 114 -7.05 -21.55 -18.26
N SER A 115 -6.75 -21.65 -16.96
CA SER A 115 -7.28 -22.73 -16.12
C SER A 115 -8.78 -22.60 -15.90
N LEU A 116 -9.29 -21.40 -15.61
CA LEU A 116 -10.72 -21.16 -15.45
C LEU A 116 -11.49 -21.44 -16.74
N ARG A 117 -10.98 -21.05 -17.89
CA ARG A 117 -11.57 -21.35 -19.21
C ARG A 117 -11.65 -22.86 -19.44
N LYS A 118 -10.58 -23.59 -19.10
CA LYS A 118 -10.53 -25.07 -19.23
C LYS A 118 -11.64 -25.75 -18.41
N TYR A 119 -12.01 -25.16 -17.27
CA TYR A 119 -13.06 -25.69 -16.40
C TYR A 119 -14.44 -25.05 -16.62
N GLY A 120 -14.68 -24.39 -17.74
CA GLY A 120 -16.00 -23.92 -18.15
C GLY A 120 -16.39 -22.52 -17.69
N ALA A 121 -15.46 -21.75 -17.10
CA ALA A 121 -15.73 -20.40 -16.62
C ALA A 121 -15.35 -19.28 -17.63
N GLY A 122 -15.28 -19.60 -18.93
CA GLY A 122 -14.81 -18.68 -19.97
C GLY A 122 -15.55 -17.35 -20.02
N ASP A 123 -16.86 -17.36 -19.98
CA ASP A 123 -17.68 -16.15 -20.04
C ASP A 123 -17.44 -15.23 -18.84
N SER A 124 -17.28 -15.79 -17.63
CA SER A 124 -16.97 -15.04 -16.42
C SER A 124 -15.58 -14.39 -16.48
N VAL A 125 -14.62 -15.08 -17.07
CA VAL A 125 -13.27 -14.54 -17.29
C VAL A 125 -13.32 -13.34 -18.23
N ASP A 126 -14.09 -13.40 -19.31
CA ASP A 126 -14.21 -12.30 -20.27
C ASP A 126 -14.87 -11.05 -19.65
N VAL A 127 -15.86 -11.26 -18.79
CA VAL A 127 -16.49 -10.19 -18.01
C VAL A 127 -15.47 -9.55 -17.06
N LEU A 128 -14.68 -10.36 -16.35
CA LEU A 128 -13.66 -9.90 -15.42
C LEU A 128 -12.58 -9.07 -16.13
N ILE A 129 -12.04 -9.54 -17.24
CA ILE A 129 -11.05 -8.81 -18.05
C ILE A 129 -11.59 -7.45 -18.49
N LYS A 130 -12.84 -7.41 -18.98
CA LYS A 130 -13.47 -6.12 -19.38
C LYS A 130 -13.61 -5.16 -18.20
N ALA A 131 -13.96 -5.65 -17.01
CA ALA A 131 -14.07 -4.84 -15.80
C ALA A 131 -12.70 -4.28 -15.38
N PHE A 132 -11.66 -5.09 -15.41
CA PHE A 132 -10.28 -4.65 -15.11
C PHE A 132 -9.78 -3.59 -16.09
N HIS A 133 -10.02 -3.75 -17.38
CA HIS A 133 -9.63 -2.75 -18.38
C HIS A 133 -10.36 -1.40 -18.16
N LYS A 134 -11.64 -1.43 -17.80
CA LYS A 134 -12.38 -0.21 -17.43
C LYS A 134 -11.80 0.45 -16.18
N PHE A 135 -11.48 -0.35 -15.17
CA PHE A 135 -10.88 0.15 -13.95
C PHE A 135 -9.52 0.79 -14.20
N LYS A 136 -8.66 0.14 -14.97
CA LYS A 136 -7.35 0.67 -15.37
C LYS A 136 -7.49 2.03 -16.09
N ALA A 137 -8.38 2.13 -17.05
CA ALA A 137 -8.62 3.37 -17.78
C ALA A 137 -9.11 4.50 -16.86
N ALA A 138 -10.00 4.19 -15.91
CA ALA A 138 -10.48 5.15 -14.93
C ALA A 138 -9.37 5.59 -13.96
N ALA A 139 -8.53 4.69 -13.51
CA ALA A 139 -7.41 4.99 -12.63
C ALA A 139 -6.35 5.85 -13.31
N SER A 140 -6.02 5.56 -14.58
CA SER A 140 -5.09 6.38 -15.37
C SER A 140 -5.61 7.81 -15.60
N LYS A 141 -6.90 7.94 -15.88
CA LYS A 141 -7.54 9.26 -16.01
C LYS A 141 -7.47 10.05 -14.70
N PHE A 142 -7.78 9.39 -13.58
CA PHE A 142 -7.73 10.02 -12.26
C PHE A 142 -6.30 10.44 -11.89
N SER A 143 -5.29 9.64 -12.22
CA SER A 143 -3.89 10.01 -12.00
C SER A 143 -3.50 11.30 -12.73
N ALA A 144 -3.90 11.43 -13.99
CA ALA A 144 -3.66 12.64 -14.77
C ALA A 144 -4.38 13.88 -14.18
N GLU A 145 -5.62 13.74 -13.74
CA GLU A 145 -6.38 14.82 -13.09
C GLU A 145 -5.76 15.22 -11.75
N ARG A 146 -5.27 14.25 -10.97
CA ARG A 146 -4.53 14.50 -9.74
C ARG A 146 -3.27 15.33 -10.00
N ASP A 147 -2.44 14.93 -10.94
CA ASP A 147 -1.16 15.60 -11.21
C ASP A 147 -1.36 17.04 -11.69
N ALA A 148 -2.40 17.26 -12.49
CA ALA A 148 -2.81 18.61 -12.89
C ALA A 148 -3.23 19.46 -11.67
N MET A 149 -3.97 18.87 -10.73
CA MET A 149 -4.42 19.56 -9.51
C MET A 149 -3.27 19.82 -8.53
N VAL A 150 -2.34 18.88 -8.34
CA VAL A 150 -1.13 19.10 -7.52
C VAL A 150 -0.31 20.25 -8.07
N THR A 151 -0.13 20.32 -9.37
CA THR A 151 0.55 21.45 -10.04
C THR A 151 -0.19 22.77 -9.81
N MET A 152 -1.51 22.77 -9.91
CA MET A 152 -2.34 23.95 -9.68
C MET A 152 -2.24 24.42 -8.21
N VAL A 153 -2.36 23.53 -7.25
CA VAL A 153 -2.30 23.86 -5.80
C VAL A 153 -0.90 24.31 -5.40
N SER A 154 0.15 23.74 -5.96
CA SER A 154 1.53 24.16 -5.70
C SER A 154 1.84 25.58 -6.18
N ASN A 155 1.11 26.05 -7.18
CA ASN A 155 1.22 27.42 -7.72
C ASN A 155 0.30 28.43 -7.02
N MET A 156 -0.61 27.98 -6.15
CA MET A 156 -1.56 28.81 -5.42
C MET A 156 -1.23 28.79 -3.93
N GLN A 157 -0.67 29.86 -3.41
CA GLN A 157 -0.21 29.94 -2.02
C GLN A 157 -1.35 29.88 -0.96
N ASP A 158 -2.63 29.93 -1.33
CA ASP A 158 -3.75 29.92 -0.38
C ASP A 158 -5.07 29.36 -0.99
N THR A 159 -5.18 28.05 -1.08
CA THR A 159 -6.47 27.43 -1.44
C THR A 159 -6.79 26.20 -0.58
N PRO A 160 -6.97 26.37 0.76
CA PRO A 160 -7.25 25.23 1.64
C PRO A 160 -8.54 24.50 1.28
N GLU A 161 -9.54 25.20 0.74
CA GLU A 161 -10.79 24.62 0.28
C GLU A 161 -10.63 23.69 -0.93
N LEU A 162 -9.74 24.06 -1.87
CA LEU A 162 -9.45 23.26 -3.04
C LEU A 162 -8.66 22.01 -2.64
N ALA A 163 -7.69 22.16 -1.73
CA ALA A 163 -6.93 21.05 -1.19
C ALA A 163 -7.83 20.04 -0.44
N LEU A 164 -8.76 20.55 0.38
CA LEU A 164 -9.74 19.72 1.08
C LEU A 164 -10.64 18.95 0.09
N LYS A 165 -11.14 19.62 -0.91
CA LYS A 165 -11.97 18.99 -1.96
C LYS A 165 -11.21 17.89 -2.68
N TYR A 166 -9.95 18.13 -3.01
CA TYR A 166 -9.09 17.15 -3.66
C TYR A 166 -8.81 15.94 -2.76
N ASN A 167 -8.42 16.18 -1.51
CA ASN A 167 -8.16 15.11 -0.55
C ASN A 167 -9.42 14.25 -0.31
N LEU A 168 -10.60 14.87 -0.29
CA LEU A 168 -11.87 14.15 -0.19
C LEU A 168 -12.13 13.28 -1.43
N GLN A 169 -11.84 13.76 -2.63
CA GLN A 169 -11.93 12.96 -3.85
C GLN A 169 -10.98 11.76 -3.83
N LEU A 170 -9.74 11.96 -3.37
CA LEU A 170 -8.79 10.87 -3.15
C LEU A 170 -9.33 9.82 -2.18
N HIS A 171 -9.87 10.27 -1.05
CA HIS A 171 -10.44 9.37 -0.05
C HIS A 171 -11.60 8.54 -0.62
N ILE A 172 -12.52 9.15 -1.33
CA ILE A 172 -13.65 8.46 -1.99
C ILE A 172 -13.12 7.43 -2.99
N TYR A 173 -12.08 7.77 -3.75
CA TYR A 173 -11.48 6.85 -4.70
C TYR A 173 -10.89 5.61 -4.00
N PHE A 174 -10.10 5.80 -2.95
CA PHE A 174 -9.56 4.69 -2.15
C PHE A 174 -10.65 3.83 -1.55
N LEU A 175 -11.73 4.43 -1.06
CA LEU A 175 -12.88 3.71 -0.51
C LEU A 175 -13.55 2.84 -1.58
N ILE A 176 -13.78 3.35 -2.77
CA ILE A 176 -14.39 2.61 -3.88
C ILE A 176 -13.48 1.44 -4.28
N VAL A 177 -12.19 1.69 -4.44
CA VAL A 177 -11.25 0.63 -4.82
C VAL A 177 -11.19 -0.46 -3.76
N SER A 178 -11.06 -0.09 -2.49
CA SER A 178 -10.99 -1.07 -1.40
C SER A 178 -12.27 -1.88 -1.25
N SER A 179 -13.44 -1.30 -1.49
CA SER A 179 -14.73 -2.01 -1.40
C SER A 179 -14.98 -3.03 -2.52
N HIS A 180 -14.19 -3.00 -3.60
CA HIS A 180 -14.34 -3.91 -4.75
C HIS A 180 -13.24 -4.99 -4.82
N ILE A 181 -12.28 -4.97 -3.89
CA ILE A 181 -11.20 -5.95 -3.82
C ILE A 181 -11.56 -7.13 -2.89
N TYR A 182 -12.64 -7.01 -2.11
CA TYR A 182 -13.17 -8.03 -1.20
C TYR A 182 -14.70 -8.28 -1.51
#